data_aa0df1e23b72d4ed3d6e3b1d23b06cea
#
_entry.id   aa0df1e23b72d4ed3d6e3b1d23b06cea
#
_cell.length_a   1.000
_cell.length_b   1.000
_cell.length_c   1.000
_cell.angle_alpha   90.00
_cell.angle_beta   90.00
_cell.angle_gamma   90.00
#
_symmetry.space_group_name_H-M   'P 1'
#
loop_
_entity.id
_entity.type
_entity.pdbx_description
1 polymer ?
#
loop_
_entity_poly.entity_id
_entity_poly.type
_entity_poly.pdbx_seq_one_letter_code
_entity_poly.pdbx_strand_id
1 'polypeptide(L)'
;MQDGAQARLKSVLTQVNGAGTRTRDRVGTAIRELYRSSLHRACRQSRELARLAADVMDRNLYERANDCRWWALSPVLREVLADPDTAPGHPELQRVLSAIQALYAVYSRLVVFDAQGRICGVSDDEATASLLGQTIDDALLQSVRQLNDPQRYAVSPFRESPLSGGQATYIYAAAIRAPDGARIVGGIAVVFNAQREFRAMLDDVKGELDGLAAFVDSAGRVLSCTDERFPVGSVLPFRADGVVDHEEVHYASARIRAPGYREFKRQDGYDNGVHAVFAVRLGSLDRRRIAHHDIALQALVSRHRDELQEYALFHVGAGRYALPAACVVEARTREGLVIAPLGNAAMAGLLEVPDGRATRVVPVLCGRRFFGLNYPPRTGDGVVLVLADPSQPGRPIAGFLVDHVSTVLDVGPEHLQAAPEGLRLHAPALKALLRVEAFSARGREPDLLVQLIDAQVLLDRVAPLRAPLRVAA
;
A
#
# COMPACT_ATOMS: atom_id res chain seq x y z
N MET A 1 12.88 66.66 -2.21
CA MET A 1 12.61 65.62 -3.24
C MET A 1 13.16 64.23 -2.86
N GLN A 2 14.13 64.11 -1.98
CA GLN A 2 14.70 62.84 -1.52
C GLN A 2 13.74 62.03 -0.60
N ASP A 3 12.95 62.67 0.27
CA ASP A 3 12.04 61.98 1.20
C ASP A 3 10.87 61.21 0.51
N GLY A 4 10.40 61.72 -0.63
CA GLY A 4 9.33 61.06 -1.37
C GLY A 4 9.77 59.79 -2.12
N ALA A 5 11.03 59.71 -2.53
CA ALA A 5 11.58 58.55 -3.19
C ALA A 5 11.86 57.43 -2.17
N GLN A 6 12.35 57.77 -0.99
CA GLN A 6 12.61 56.83 0.11
C GLN A 6 11.28 56.23 0.67
N ALA A 7 10.21 57.02 0.77
CA ALA A 7 8.88 56.56 1.20
C ALA A 7 8.25 55.60 0.17
N ARG A 8 8.40 55.87 -1.13
CA ARG A 8 7.97 54.98 -2.20
C ARG A 8 8.76 53.69 -2.23
N LEU A 9 10.08 53.74 -2.07
CA LEU A 9 10.92 52.55 -2.01
C LEU A 9 10.53 51.66 -0.82
N LYS A 10 10.30 52.25 0.35
CA LYS A 10 9.87 51.57 1.55
C LYS A 10 8.50 50.91 1.39
N SER A 11 7.56 51.55 0.69
CA SER A 11 6.25 51.02 0.35
C SER A 11 6.32 49.81 -0.62
N VAL A 12 7.16 49.93 -1.65
CA VAL A 12 7.40 48.83 -2.61
C VAL A 12 8.07 47.65 -1.93
N LEU A 13 9.10 47.90 -1.09
CA LEU A 13 9.75 46.83 -0.32
C LEU A 13 8.80 46.14 0.65
N THR A 14 7.88 46.87 1.30
CA THR A 14 6.86 46.30 2.18
C THR A 14 5.86 45.47 1.40
N GLN A 15 5.47 45.89 0.19
CA GLN A 15 4.59 45.12 -0.70
C GLN A 15 5.27 43.86 -1.23
N VAL A 16 6.55 43.93 -1.62
CA VAL A 16 7.34 42.78 -2.09
C VAL A 16 7.53 41.77 -0.95
N ASN A 17 7.93 42.21 0.24
CA ASN A 17 8.06 41.34 1.41
C ASN A 17 6.68 40.71 1.81
N GLY A 18 5.60 41.45 1.74
CA GLY A 18 4.25 40.94 1.99
C GLY A 18 3.78 39.96 0.93
N ALA A 19 4.24 40.08 -0.32
CA ALA A 19 3.97 39.11 -1.38
C ALA A 19 4.77 37.81 -1.16
N GLY A 20 6.05 37.92 -0.77
CA GLY A 20 6.91 36.78 -0.50
C GLY A 20 6.44 35.94 0.69
N THR A 21 6.02 36.59 1.79
CA THR A 21 5.46 35.89 2.95
C THR A 21 4.17 35.15 2.58
N ARG A 22 3.27 35.79 1.81
CA ARG A 22 2.03 35.14 1.33
C ARG A 22 2.31 33.95 0.42
N THR A 23 3.36 34.02 -0.43
CA THR A 23 3.75 32.91 -1.31
C THR A 23 4.30 31.76 -0.48
N ARG A 24 5.15 32.03 0.52
CA ARG A 24 5.68 31.02 1.46
C ARG A 24 4.56 30.29 2.21
N ASP A 25 3.61 31.05 2.76
CA ASP A 25 2.49 30.48 3.48
C ASP A 25 1.58 29.62 2.58
N ARG A 26 1.35 30.07 1.34
CA ARG A 26 0.58 29.31 0.33
C ARG A 26 1.28 28.01 -0.06
N VAL A 27 2.55 28.05 -0.38
CA VAL A 27 3.34 26.84 -0.72
C VAL A 27 3.39 25.89 0.47
N GLY A 28 3.68 26.38 1.68
CA GLY A 28 3.68 25.57 2.90
C GLY A 28 2.31 24.96 3.21
N THR A 29 1.24 25.69 2.96
CA THR A 29 -0.14 25.18 3.15
C THR A 29 -0.48 24.14 2.09
N ALA A 30 -0.17 24.41 0.81
CA ALA A 30 -0.39 23.48 -0.28
C ALA A 30 0.36 22.15 -0.07
N ILE A 31 1.62 22.20 0.37
CA ILE A 31 2.40 21.01 0.70
C ILE A 31 1.73 20.22 1.83
N ARG A 32 1.32 20.86 2.92
CA ARG A 32 0.63 20.20 4.03
C ARG A 32 -0.70 19.57 3.59
N GLU A 33 -1.47 20.23 2.75
CA GLU A 33 -2.71 19.71 2.20
C GLU A 33 -2.49 18.51 1.30
N LEU A 34 -1.45 18.54 0.47
CA LEU A 34 -1.03 17.44 -0.38
C LEU A 34 -0.66 16.20 0.44
N TYR A 35 0.17 16.36 1.47
CA TYR A 35 0.52 15.26 2.37
C TYR A 35 -0.71 14.69 3.06
N ARG A 36 -1.59 15.54 3.61
CA ARG A 36 -2.84 15.08 4.22
C ARG A 36 -3.71 14.33 3.24
N SER A 37 -3.89 14.85 2.04
CA SER A 37 -4.70 14.22 1.00
C SER A 37 -4.13 12.86 0.59
N SER A 38 -2.82 12.76 0.38
CA SER A 38 -2.15 11.51 0.02
C SER A 38 -2.23 10.46 1.13
N LEU A 39 -2.00 10.85 2.39
CA LEU A 39 -2.14 9.97 3.54
C LEU A 39 -3.59 9.49 3.69
N HIS A 40 -4.56 10.40 3.58
CA HIS A 40 -5.98 10.04 3.66
C HIS A 40 -6.39 9.04 2.57
N ARG A 41 -5.89 9.24 1.35
CA ARG A 41 -6.13 8.34 0.22
C ARG A 41 -5.54 6.97 0.48
N ALA A 42 -4.28 6.89 0.91
CA ALA A 42 -3.61 5.62 1.20
C ALA A 42 -4.28 4.86 2.35
N CYS A 43 -4.65 5.53 3.44
CA CYS A 43 -5.37 4.92 4.56
C CYS A 43 -6.76 4.43 4.14
N ARG A 44 -7.48 5.20 3.31
CA ARG A 44 -8.78 4.78 2.77
C ARG A 44 -8.62 3.58 1.85
N GLN A 45 -7.65 3.59 0.94
CA GLN A 45 -7.35 2.48 0.05
C GLN A 45 -7.03 1.21 0.83
N SER A 46 -6.15 1.28 1.84
CA SER A 46 -5.83 0.13 2.71
C SER A 46 -7.09 -0.42 3.38
N ARG A 47 -7.98 0.44 3.84
CA ARG A 47 -9.25 0.03 4.48
C ARG A 47 -10.21 -0.61 3.50
N GLU A 48 -10.36 -0.07 2.29
CA GLU A 48 -11.22 -0.63 1.25
C GLU A 48 -10.73 -2.00 0.79
N LEU A 49 -9.41 -2.16 0.61
CA LEU A 49 -8.80 -3.45 0.24
C LEU A 49 -8.87 -4.47 1.37
N ALA A 50 -8.64 -4.06 2.63
CA ALA A 50 -8.80 -4.95 3.77
C ALA A 50 -10.27 -5.42 3.91
N ARG A 51 -11.24 -4.53 3.64
CA ARG A 51 -12.66 -4.90 3.62
C ARG A 51 -12.97 -5.90 2.51
N LEU A 52 -12.50 -5.64 1.29
CA LEU A 52 -12.70 -6.54 0.16
C LEU A 52 -12.09 -7.92 0.44
N ALA A 53 -10.86 -7.98 0.96
CA ALA A 53 -10.22 -9.24 1.31
C ALA A 53 -10.99 -9.99 2.41
N ALA A 54 -11.49 -9.27 3.43
CA ALA A 54 -12.32 -9.84 4.48
C ALA A 54 -13.61 -10.43 3.93
N ASP A 55 -14.30 -9.70 3.04
CA ASP A 55 -15.55 -10.14 2.43
C ASP A 55 -15.36 -11.40 1.55
N VAL A 56 -14.30 -11.40 0.71
CA VAL A 56 -13.97 -12.56 -0.16
C VAL A 56 -13.63 -13.79 0.68
N MET A 57 -12.78 -13.62 1.70
CA MET A 57 -12.39 -14.71 2.60
C MET A 57 -13.58 -15.23 3.39
N ASP A 58 -14.41 -14.34 3.95
CA ASP A 58 -15.56 -14.69 4.77
C ASP A 58 -16.58 -15.52 3.98
N ARG A 59 -16.86 -15.08 2.76
CA ARG A 59 -17.70 -15.85 1.84
C ARG A 59 -17.09 -17.22 1.55
N ASN A 60 -15.82 -17.29 1.23
CA ASN A 60 -15.15 -18.55 0.93
C ASN A 60 -15.22 -19.53 2.11
N LEU A 61 -14.93 -19.09 3.34
CA LEU A 61 -15.01 -19.95 4.52
C LEU A 61 -16.46 -20.39 4.83
N TYR A 62 -17.44 -19.52 4.57
CA TYR A 62 -18.85 -19.88 4.73
C TYR A 62 -19.29 -21.00 3.76
N GLU A 63 -18.77 -20.98 2.54
CA GLU A 63 -19.01 -22.06 1.58
C GLU A 63 -18.48 -23.41 2.11
N ARG A 64 -17.37 -23.43 2.85
CA ARG A 64 -16.85 -24.67 3.47
C ARG A 64 -17.83 -25.26 4.49
N ALA A 65 -18.46 -24.40 5.28
CA ALA A 65 -19.52 -24.83 6.20
C ALA A 65 -20.72 -25.40 5.44
N ASN A 66 -21.07 -24.84 4.29
CA ASN A 66 -22.16 -25.38 3.45
C ASN A 66 -21.81 -26.70 2.82
N ASP A 67 -20.61 -26.84 2.26
CA ASP A 67 -20.15 -28.04 1.58
C ASP A 67 -20.15 -29.25 2.52
N CYS A 68 -19.60 -29.14 3.73
CA CYS A 68 -19.59 -30.25 4.66
C CYS A 68 -21.02 -30.67 5.08
N ARG A 69 -21.94 -29.71 5.28
CA ARG A 69 -23.36 -29.99 5.60
C ARG A 69 -24.05 -30.66 4.43
N TRP A 70 -23.82 -30.17 3.21
CA TRP A 70 -24.44 -30.74 2.01
C TRP A 70 -23.97 -32.16 1.74
N TRP A 71 -22.68 -32.44 1.83
CA TRP A 71 -22.14 -33.76 1.60
C TRP A 71 -22.51 -34.75 2.71
N ALA A 72 -22.72 -34.31 3.95
CA ALA A 72 -23.23 -35.12 5.02
C ALA A 72 -24.64 -35.70 4.74
N LEU A 73 -25.39 -35.12 3.80
CA LEU A 73 -26.71 -35.61 3.36
C LEU A 73 -26.62 -36.68 2.28
N SER A 74 -25.42 -37.00 1.76
CA SER A 74 -25.25 -38.04 0.72
C SER A 74 -25.87 -39.37 1.15
N PRO A 75 -26.79 -39.94 0.36
CA PRO A 75 -27.42 -41.24 0.69
C PRO A 75 -26.38 -42.32 0.88
N VAL A 76 -25.38 -42.39 0.00
CA VAL A 76 -24.32 -43.40 0.05
C VAL A 76 -23.53 -43.31 1.38
N LEU A 77 -23.12 -42.09 1.81
CA LEU A 77 -22.40 -41.93 3.08
C LEU A 77 -23.28 -42.36 4.27
N ARG A 78 -24.57 -42.03 4.23
CA ARG A 78 -25.53 -42.34 5.29
C ARG A 78 -25.81 -43.85 5.40
N GLU A 79 -26.00 -44.53 4.26
CA GLU A 79 -26.27 -45.94 4.20
C GLU A 79 -25.04 -46.76 4.62
N VAL A 80 -23.88 -46.48 4.06
CA VAL A 80 -22.65 -47.21 4.37
C VAL A 80 -22.26 -47.05 5.83
N LEU A 81 -22.32 -45.84 6.41
CA LEU A 81 -21.98 -45.62 7.82
C LEU A 81 -23.07 -46.14 8.80
N ALA A 82 -24.29 -46.36 8.35
CA ALA A 82 -25.34 -46.95 9.18
C ALA A 82 -25.14 -48.45 9.40
N ASP A 83 -24.40 -49.12 8.52
CA ASP A 83 -24.02 -50.53 8.66
C ASP A 83 -22.89 -50.65 9.70
N PRO A 84 -23.11 -51.33 10.84
CA PRO A 84 -22.12 -51.49 11.90
C PRO A 84 -20.89 -52.31 11.47
N ASP A 85 -21.01 -53.11 10.42
CA ASP A 85 -19.91 -53.95 9.88
C ASP A 85 -19.05 -53.24 8.84
N THR A 86 -19.31 -51.95 8.61
CA THR A 86 -18.52 -51.15 7.65
C THR A 86 -17.05 -51.11 8.02
N ALA A 87 -16.23 -51.74 7.20
CA ALA A 87 -14.77 -51.72 7.35
C ALA A 87 -14.16 -50.39 6.84
N PRO A 88 -13.04 -49.91 7.45
CA PRO A 88 -12.25 -48.85 6.87
C PRO A 88 -11.82 -49.17 5.42
N GLY A 89 -11.93 -48.17 4.53
CA GLY A 89 -11.60 -48.33 3.10
C GLY A 89 -12.76 -48.88 2.27
N HIS A 90 -14.00 -48.78 2.73
CA HIS A 90 -15.17 -49.24 1.96
C HIS A 90 -15.19 -48.58 0.55
N PRO A 91 -15.27 -49.36 -0.55
CA PRO A 91 -15.11 -48.89 -1.92
C PRO A 91 -16.07 -47.77 -2.32
N GLU A 92 -17.32 -47.83 -1.84
CA GLU A 92 -18.31 -46.77 -2.14
C GLU A 92 -17.96 -45.43 -1.49
N LEU A 93 -17.43 -45.44 -0.25
CA LEU A 93 -16.93 -44.19 0.39
C LEU A 93 -15.79 -43.62 -0.41
N GLN A 94 -14.83 -44.46 -0.78
CA GLN A 94 -13.67 -44.03 -1.57
C GLN A 94 -14.09 -43.42 -2.90
N ARG A 95 -15.01 -44.09 -3.62
CA ARG A 95 -15.53 -43.62 -4.91
C ARG A 95 -16.18 -42.23 -4.79
N VAL A 96 -17.03 -42.03 -3.78
CA VAL A 96 -17.73 -40.77 -3.58
C VAL A 96 -16.75 -39.67 -3.20
N LEU A 97 -15.83 -39.93 -2.27
CA LEU A 97 -14.86 -38.93 -1.80
C LEU A 97 -13.88 -38.51 -2.91
N SER A 98 -13.37 -39.47 -3.70
CA SER A 98 -12.49 -39.17 -4.83
C SER A 98 -13.21 -38.39 -5.93
N ALA A 99 -14.49 -38.71 -6.20
CA ALA A 99 -15.29 -37.95 -7.16
C ALA A 99 -15.51 -36.48 -6.72
N ILE A 100 -15.78 -36.25 -5.44
CA ILE A 100 -15.90 -34.88 -4.90
C ILE A 100 -14.54 -34.18 -4.98
N GLN A 101 -13.46 -34.82 -4.54
CA GLN A 101 -12.11 -34.24 -4.56
C GLN A 101 -11.67 -33.82 -5.95
N ALA A 102 -12.02 -34.60 -6.98
CA ALA A 102 -11.69 -34.28 -8.37
C ALA A 102 -12.35 -32.97 -8.87
N LEU A 103 -13.46 -32.55 -8.24
CA LEU A 103 -14.21 -31.34 -8.61
C LEU A 103 -13.80 -30.11 -7.79
N TYR A 104 -13.20 -30.28 -6.62
CA TYR A 104 -12.98 -29.21 -5.64
C TYR A 104 -11.51 -29.09 -5.23
N ALA A 105 -10.75 -28.28 -5.94
CA ALA A 105 -9.33 -28.02 -5.63
C ALA A 105 -9.10 -27.27 -4.30
N VAL A 106 -10.16 -26.69 -3.73
CA VAL A 106 -10.14 -25.91 -2.49
C VAL A 106 -9.93 -26.76 -1.24
N TYR A 107 -10.11 -28.07 -1.35
CA TYR A 107 -9.83 -29.02 -0.28
C TYR A 107 -8.55 -29.79 -0.55
N SER A 108 -7.69 -29.88 0.46
CA SER A 108 -6.54 -30.78 0.41
C SER A 108 -6.98 -32.23 0.63
N ARG A 109 -8.07 -32.44 1.38
CA ARG A 109 -8.57 -33.79 1.70
C ARG A 109 -10.00 -33.76 2.21
N LEU A 110 -10.73 -34.84 1.95
CA LEU A 110 -12.03 -35.16 2.53
C LEU A 110 -11.89 -36.45 3.35
N VAL A 111 -12.49 -36.49 4.53
CA VAL A 111 -12.39 -37.61 5.46
C VAL A 111 -13.79 -37.96 5.96
N VAL A 112 -14.15 -39.21 5.93
CA VAL A 112 -15.38 -39.78 6.54
C VAL A 112 -15.00 -40.67 7.69
N PHE A 113 -15.68 -40.54 8.81
CA PHE A 113 -15.44 -41.32 10.04
C PHE A 113 -16.73 -41.82 10.65
N ASP A 114 -16.64 -42.91 11.39
CA ASP A 114 -17.78 -43.53 12.09
C ASP A 114 -18.13 -42.79 13.39
N ALA A 115 -19.18 -43.28 14.09
CA ALA A 115 -19.63 -42.69 15.36
C ALA A 115 -18.57 -42.75 16.48
N GLN A 116 -17.57 -43.61 16.37
CA GLN A 116 -16.45 -43.76 17.29
C GLN A 116 -15.28 -42.81 16.91
N GLY A 117 -15.36 -42.17 15.75
CA GLY A 117 -14.32 -41.29 15.20
C GLY A 117 -13.28 -42.04 14.39
N ARG A 118 -13.46 -43.31 14.13
CA ARG A 118 -12.55 -44.12 13.31
C ARG A 118 -12.72 -43.75 11.84
N ILE A 119 -11.63 -43.43 11.15
CA ILE A 119 -11.62 -43.02 9.75
C ILE A 119 -11.97 -44.21 8.85
N CYS A 120 -13.11 -44.11 8.14
CA CYS A 120 -13.62 -45.10 7.25
C CYS A 120 -13.33 -44.83 5.76
N GLY A 121 -13.09 -43.55 5.39
CA GLY A 121 -12.77 -43.14 4.00
C GLY A 121 -11.96 -41.87 3.96
N VAL A 122 -11.07 -41.77 2.96
CA VAL A 122 -10.21 -40.62 2.71
C VAL A 122 -10.14 -40.40 1.19
N SER A 123 -10.28 -39.15 0.73
CA SER A 123 -10.30 -38.83 -0.71
C SER A 123 -8.94 -38.90 -1.41
N ASP A 124 -7.86 -38.82 -0.64
CA ASP A 124 -6.47 -38.77 -1.13
C ASP A 124 -5.84 -40.16 -1.03
N ASP A 125 -5.42 -40.71 -2.15
CA ASP A 125 -4.87 -42.10 -2.24
C ASP A 125 -3.51 -42.20 -1.49
N GLU A 126 -2.67 -41.15 -1.52
CA GLU A 126 -1.37 -41.17 -0.85
C GLU A 126 -1.50 -41.22 0.68
N ALA A 127 -2.50 -40.51 1.22
CA ALA A 127 -2.77 -40.47 2.66
C ALA A 127 -3.69 -41.60 3.14
N THR A 128 -4.40 -42.27 2.25
CA THR A 128 -5.39 -43.31 2.58
C THR A 128 -4.76 -44.40 3.42
N ALA A 129 -3.61 -44.94 3.02
CA ALA A 129 -2.93 -46.03 3.73
C ALA A 129 -2.51 -45.65 5.16
N SER A 130 -2.20 -44.36 5.40
CA SER A 130 -1.72 -43.90 6.72
C SER A 130 -2.83 -43.44 7.67
N LEU A 131 -4.02 -43.08 7.15
CA LEU A 131 -5.10 -42.50 7.92
C LEU A 131 -6.26 -43.46 8.18
N LEU A 132 -6.52 -44.43 7.27
CA LEU A 132 -7.58 -45.37 7.44
C LEU A 132 -7.46 -46.16 8.75
N GLY A 133 -8.59 -46.27 9.48
CA GLY A 133 -8.68 -46.94 10.77
C GLY A 133 -8.11 -46.16 11.96
N GLN A 134 -7.42 -45.02 11.71
CA GLN A 134 -7.03 -44.10 12.79
C GLN A 134 -8.26 -43.32 13.30
N THR A 135 -8.14 -42.71 14.49
CA THR A 135 -9.18 -41.90 15.09
C THR A 135 -8.91 -40.41 14.82
N ILE A 136 -9.95 -39.64 14.46
CA ILE A 136 -9.88 -38.18 14.35
C ILE A 136 -9.64 -37.55 15.73
N ASP A 137 -9.29 -36.27 15.71
CA ASP A 137 -9.11 -35.47 16.93
C ASP A 137 -10.36 -35.51 17.82
N ASP A 138 -10.16 -35.81 19.11
CA ASP A 138 -11.27 -35.99 20.07
C ASP A 138 -12.12 -34.72 20.21
N ALA A 139 -11.53 -33.53 20.17
CA ALA A 139 -12.28 -32.27 20.31
C ALA A 139 -13.20 -32.07 19.10
N LEU A 140 -12.73 -32.40 17.89
CA LEU A 140 -13.54 -32.35 16.68
C LEU A 140 -14.66 -33.40 16.73
N LEU A 141 -14.35 -34.64 17.16
CA LEU A 141 -15.34 -35.71 17.32
C LEU A 141 -16.45 -35.32 18.30
N GLN A 142 -16.10 -34.80 19.47
CA GLN A 142 -17.08 -34.35 20.46
C GLN A 142 -17.95 -33.22 19.91
N SER A 143 -17.34 -32.27 19.20
CA SER A 143 -18.08 -31.17 18.56
C SER A 143 -19.11 -31.70 17.55
N VAL A 144 -18.72 -32.68 16.73
CA VAL A 144 -19.63 -33.30 15.75
C VAL A 144 -20.77 -34.09 16.42
N ARG A 145 -20.47 -34.85 17.48
CA ARG A 145 -21.47 -35.61 18.26
C ARG A 145 -22.53 -34.69 18.91
N GLN A 146 -22.18 -33.44 19.22
CA GLN A 146 -23.10 -32.46 19.81
C GLN A 146 -23.99 -31.74 18.77
N LEU A 147 -23.82 -32.00 17.47
CA LEU A 147 -24.61 -31.38 16.43
C LEU A 147 -26.01 -31.98 16.37
N ASN A 148 -26.95 -31.37 17.09
CA ASN A 148 -28.35 -31.82 17.16
C ASN A 148 -29.19 -31.39 15.95
N ASP A 149 -28.71 -30.41 15.18
CA ASP A 149 -29.35 -29.82 14.02
C ASP A 149 -28.50 -30.10 12.76
N PRO A 150 -29.07 -30.67 11.68
CA PRO A 150 -28.33 -30.89 10.41
C PRO A 150 -27.86 -29.59 9.75
N GLN A 151 -28.36 -28.42 10.16
CA GLN A 151 -27.87 -27.11 9.71
C GLN A 151 -26.64 -26.66 10.46
N ARG A 152 -26.24 -27.35 11.53
CA ARG A 152 -25.04 -27.03 12.30
C ARG A 152 -23.82 -27.77 11.76
N TYR A 153 -22.66 -27.20 12.02
CA TYR A 153 -21.36 -27.76 11.68
C TYR A 153 -20.38 -27.51 12.83
N ALA A 154 -19.26 -28.22 12.81
CA ALA A 154 -18.11 -27.97 13.67
C ALA A 154 -16.96 -27.43 12.83
N VAL A 155 -16.10 -26.61 13.43
CA VAL A 155 -14.87 -26.14 12.80
C VAL A 155 -13.72 -26.21 13.81
N SER A 156 -12.57 -26.73 13.37
CA SER A 156 -11.36 -26.76 14.20
C SER A 156 -10.78 -25.36 14.36
N PRO A 157 -10.02 -25.10 15.44
CA PRO A 157 -9.09 -23.96 15.44
C PRO A 157 -8.12 -24.06 14.26
N PHE A 158 -7.60 -22.92 13.81
CA PHE A 158 -6.53 -22.88 12.80
C PHE A 158 -5.24 -23.42 13.38
N ARG A 159 -4.89 -24.65 13.05
CA ARG A 159 -3.71 -25.35 13.59
C ARG A 159 -3.27 -26.49 12.68
N GLU A 160 -2.08 -26.99 12.92
CA GLU A 160 -1.60 -28.22 12.31
C GLU A 160 -2.44 -29.42 12.74
N SER A 161 -2.61 -30.37 11.82
CA SER A 161 -3.36 -31.60 12.05
C SER A 161 -2.76 -32.76 11.23
N PRO A 162 -2.80 -33.99 11.73
CA PRO A 162 -2.49 -35.17 10.90
C PRO A 162 -3.33 -35.23 9.65
N LEU A 163 -4.59 -34.80 9.71
CA LEU A 163 -5.48 -34.78 8.56
C LEU A 163 -5.05 -33.81 7.47
N SER A 164 -4.28 -32.78 7.80
CA SER A 164 -3.76 -31.78 6.85
C SER A 164 -2.31 -32.03 6.42
N GLY A 165 -1.71 -33.17 6.79
CA GLY A 165 -0.31 -33.42 6.53
C GLY A 165 0.65 -32.50 7.30
N GLY A 166 0.24 -32.03 8.50
CA GLY A 166 1.04 -31.13 9.33
C GLY A 166 0.92 -29.65 8.95
N GLN A 167 0.10 -29.29 8.00
CA GLN A 167 -0.13 -27.89 7.66
C GLN A 167 -1.21 -27.28 8.54
N ALA A 168 -1.02 -26.02 8.96
CA ALA A 168 -2.03 -25.28 9.70
C ALA A 168 -3.22 -24.92 8.79
N THR A 169 -4.42 -25.32 9.19
CA THR A 169 -5.64 -25.05 8.44
C THR A 169 -6.89 -25.14 9.30
N TYR A 170 -8.04 -24.78 8.74
CA TYR A 170 -9.35 -25.08 9.28
C TYR A 170 -9.85 -26.43 8.75
N ILE A 171 -10.45 -27.21 9.63
CA ILE A 171 -11.18 -28.44 9.28
C ILE A 171 -12.64 -28.23 9.63
N TYR A 172 -13.50 -28.23 8.63
CA TYR A 172 -14.96 -28.14 8.80
C TYR A 172 -15.53 -29.54 8.84
N ALA A 173 -16.47 -29.79 9.74
CA ALA A 173 -17.10 -31.11 9.86
C ALA A 173 -18.60 -31.01 10.11
N ALA A 174 -19.35 -31.98 9.59
CA ALA A 174 -20.75 -32.13 9.81
C ALA A 174 -21.09 -33.57 10.22
N ALA A 175 -22.14 -33.71 11.02
CA ALA A 175 -22.63 -35.01 11.44
C ALA A 175 -23.38 -35.71 10.30
N ILE A 176 -23.04 -36.97 10.03
CA ILE A 176 -23.78 -37.87 9.15
C ILE A 176 -24.79 -38.64 10.00
N ARG A 177 -26.05 -38.56 9.60
CA ARG A 177 -27.15 -39.26 10.30
C ARG A 177 -27.60 -40.50 9.52
N ALA A 178 -28.06 -41.50 10.22
CA ALA A 178 -28.68 -42.67 9.60
C ALA A 178 -29.80 -42.26 8.61
N PRO A 179 -30.16 -43.09 7.63
CA PRO A 179 -31.22 -42.78 6.66
C PRO A 179 -32.55 -42.33 7.27
N ASP A 180 -32.91 -42.88 8.45
CA ASP A 180 -34.08 -42.48 9.24
C ASP A 180 -33.95 -41.14 9.95
N GLY A 181 -32.72 -40.54 9.97
CA GLY A 181 -32.41 -39.29 10.66
C GLY A 181 -32.31 -39.39 12.19
N ALA A 182 -32.57 -40.57 12.79
CA ALA A 182 -32.70 -40.69 14.23
C ALA A 182 -31.38 -40.59 15.02
N ARG A 183 -30.31 -41.18 14.48
CA ARG A 183 -29.00 -41.24 15.17
C ARG A 183 -27.87 -40.72 14.30
N ILE A 184 -26.82 -40.18 14.93
CA ILE A 184 -25.56 -39.85 14.27
C ILE A 184 -24.80 -41.16 14.07
N VAL A 185 -24.43 -41.49 12.85
CA VAL A 185 -23.67 -42.67 12.45
C VAL A 185 -22.21 -42.39 12.20
N GLY A 186 -21.85 -41.12 12.10
CA GLY A 186 -20.47 -40.65 11.88
C GLY A 186 -20.43 -39.18 11.48
N GLY A 187 -19.43 -38.82 10.72
CA GLY A 187 -19.27 -37.46 10.21
C GLY A 187 -18.41 -37.41 8.98
N ILE A 188 -18.49 -36.28 8.30
CA ILE A 188 -17.58 -35.89 7.23
C ILE A 188 -16.76 -34.68 7.69
N ALA A 189 -15.45 -34.73 7.47
CA ALA A 189 -14.54 -33.63 7.68
C ALA A 189 -13.92 -33.20 6.36
N VAL A 190 -13.94 -31.90 6.08
CA VAL A 190 -13.35 -31.28 4.89
C VAL A 190 -12.12 -30.45 5.32
N VAL A 191 -10.97 -30.81 4.81
CA VAL A 191 -9.68 -30.18 5.13
C VAL A 191 -9.44 -29.07 4.12
N PHE A 192 -9.57 -27.83 4.57
CA PHE A 192 -9.42 -26.66 3.72
C PHE A 192 -7.95 -26.46 3.30
N ASN A 193 -7.68 -26.15 2.03
CA ASN A 193 -6.36 -25.85 1.54
C ASN A 193 -6.00 -24.37 1.82
N ALA A 194 -5.87 -24.02 3.12
CA ALA A 194 -5.75 -22.64 3.57
C ALA A 194 -4.53 -21.91 2.99
N GLN A 195 -3.39 -22.58 2.89
CA GLN A 195 -2.17 -21.95 2.36
C GLN A 195 -2.33 -21.43 0.94
N ARG A 196 -2.87 -22.27 0.07
CA ARG A 196 -3.08 -21.94 -1.33
C ARG A 196 -4.20 -20.90 -1.50
N GLU A 197 -5.35 -21.17 -0.88
CA GLU A 197 -6.54 -20.37 -1.11
C GLU A 197 -6.43 -18.98 -0.48
N PHE A 198 -5.96 -18.88 0.75
CA PHE A 198 -5.75 -17.57 1.39
C PHE A 198 -4.71 -16.74 0.67
N ARG A 199 -3.62 -17.39 0.19
CA ARG A 199 -2.60 -16.69 -0.56
C ARG A 199 -3.15 -16.16 -1.88
N ALA A 200 -3.89 -16.97 -2.62
CA ALA A 200 -4.51 -16.55 -3.87
C ALA A 200 -5.47 -15.36 -3.67
N MET A 201 -6.35 -15.42 -2.67
CA MET A 201 -7.26 -14.32 -2.34
C MET A 201 -6.51 -13.02 -2.02
N LEU A 202 -5.43 -13.10 -1.23
CA LEU A 202 -4.63 -11.94 -0.86
C LEU A 202 -3.87 -11.36 -2.04
N ASP A 203 -3.29 -12.20 -2.90
CA ASP A 203 -2.56 -11.78 -4.09
C ASP A 203 -3.51 -11.12 -5.11
N ASP A 204 -4.71 -11.69 -5.32
CA ASP A 204 -5.72 -11.14 -6.21
C ASP A 204 -6.20 -9.74 -5.76
N VAL A 205 -6.48 -9.58 -4.46
CA VAL A 205 -6.92 -8.27 -3.92
C VAL A 205 -5.77 -7.27 -3.88
N LYS A 206 -4.56 -7.72 -3.57
CA LYS A 206 -3.37 -6.85 -3.50
C LYS A 206 -2.97 -6.34 -4.88
N GLY A 207 -3.01 -7.20 -5.91
CA GLY A 207 -2.51 -6.88 -7.24
C GLY A 207 -1.07 -6.37 -7.21
N GLU A 208 -0.79 -5.32 -7.96
CA GLU A 208 0.54 -4.70 -8.08
C GLU A 208 0.87 -3.67 -6.98
N LEU A 209 0.03 -3.51 -5.96
CA LEU A 209 0.26 -2.53 -4.91
C LEU A 209 1.54 -2.83 -4.11
N ASP A 210 2.36 -1.80 -3.89
CA ASP A 210 3.54 -1.88 -3.02
C ASP A 210 3.09 -1.91 -1.55
N GLY A 211 3.27 -3.07 -0.91
CA GLY A 211 2.83 -3.30 0.44
C GLY A 211 2.55 -4.78 0.72
N LEU A 212 1.88 -5.06 1.81
CA LEU A 212 1.49 -6.41 2.20
C LEU A 212 -0.01 -6.53 2.45
N ALA A 213 -0.51 -7.75 2.26
CA ALA A 213 -1.83 -8.18 2.64
C ALA A 213 -1.74 -9.44 3.49
N ALA A 214 -2.56 -9.56 4.53
CA ALA A 214 -2.54 -10.72 5.41
C ALA A 214 -3.93 -11.04 5.96
N PHE A 215 -4.16 -12.33 6.25
CA PHE A 215 -5.22 -12.78 7.16
C PHE A 215 -4.60 -13.13 8.51
N VAL A 216 -5.21 -12.66 9.58
CA VAL A 216 -4.76 -12.89 10.95
C VAL A 216 -5.91 -13.30 11.84
N ASP A 217 -5.62 -14.02 12.91
CA ASP A 217 -6.59 -14.33 13.97
C ASP A 217 -6.89 -13.10 14.86
N SER A 218 -7.76 -13.26 15.84
CA SER A 218 -8.10 -12.19 16.80
C SER A 218 -6.89 -11.68 17.59
N ALA A 219 -5.89 -12.53 17.83
CA ALA A 219 -4.64 -12.18 18.52
C ALA A 219 -3.61 -11.52 17.61
N GLY A 220 -3.86 -11.47 16.29
CA GLY A 220 -2.93 -10.93 15.29
C GLY A 220 -1.90 -11.93 14.80
N ARG A 221 -2.11 -13.24 15.02
CA ARG A 221 -1.25 -14.29 14.46
C ARG A 221 -1.59 -14.50 12.99
N VAL A 222 -0.57 -14.61 12.17
CA VAL A 222 -0.68 -14.75 10.71
C VAL A 222 -1.26 -16.13 10.36
N LEU A 223 -2.34 -16.13 9.60
CA LEU A 223 -2.91 -17.30 8.93
C LEU A 223 -2.37 -17.43 7.50
N SER A 224 -2.18 -16.30 6.82
CA SER A 224 -1.52 -16.17 5.53
C SER A 224 -1.05 -14.73 5.34
N CYS A 225 0.07 -14.53 4.63
CA CYS A 225 0.60 -13.19 4.33
C CYS A 225 1.25 -13.20 2.95
N THR A 226 1.12 -12.09 2.20
CA THR A 226 1.81 -11.91 0.91
C THR A 226 3.29 -11.58 1.07
N ASP A 227 3.75 -11.27 2.27
CA ASP A 227 5.14 -10.99 2.61
C ASP A 227 5.72 -12.16 3.41
N GLU A 228 6.76 -12.81 2.87
CA GLU A 228 7.40 -13.99 3.45
C GLU A 228 8.11 -13.71 4.78
N ARG A 229 8.39 -12.45 5.09
CA ARG A 229 8.94 -12.05 6.40
C ARG A 229 7.99 -12.35 7.56
N PHE A 230 6.70 -12.55 7.27
CA PHE A 230 5.67 -12.86 8.24
C PHE A 230 5.09 -14.27 7.98
N PRO A 231 5.78 -15.33 8.42
CA PRO A 231 5.32 -16.69 8.24
C PRO A 231 4.07 -16.98 9.07
N VAL A 232 3.34 -18.03 8.71
CA VAL A 232 2.16 -18.52 9.43
C VAL A 232 2.50 -18.74 10.91
N GLY A 233 1.61 -18.29 11.81
CA GLY A 233 1.76 -18.35 13.26
C GLY A 233 2.58 -17.19 13.88
N SER A 234 3.34 -16.42 13.08
CA SER A 234 4.00 -15.19 13.57
C SER A 234 2.99 -14.10 13.92
N VAL A 235 3.41 -13.11 14.68
CA VAL A 235 2.55 -11.98 15.05
C VAL A 235 2.80 -10.81 14.09
N LEU A 236 1.74 -10.36 13.42
CA LEU A 236 1.83 -9.22 12.52
C LEU A 236 1.89 -7.90 13.30
N PRO A 237 2.83 -6.97 13.00
CA PRO A 237 2.97 -5.71 13.74
C PRO A 237 1.87 -4.68 13.43
N PHE A 238 1.11 -4.85 12.36
CA PHE A 238 0.05 -3.93 11.89
C PHE A 238 -1.27 -4.18 12.64
N ARG A 239 -1.39 -3.58 13.84
CA ARG A 239 -2.53 -3.81 14.74
C ARG A 239 -3.60 -2.74 14.69
N ALA A 240 -3.28 -1.56 14.18
CA ALA A 240 -4.16 -0.39 14.17
C ALA A 240 -4.34 0.15 12.76
N ASP A 241 -5.46 0.86 12.57
CA ASP A 241 -5.71 1.67 11.39
C ASP A 241 -4.89 2.96 11.43
N GLY A 242 -4.39 3.38 10.29
CA GLY A 242 -3.65 4.62 10.12
C GLY A 242 -2.21 4.41 9.68
N VAL A 243 -1.34 5.35 10.00
CA VAL A 243 0.08 5.24 9.65
C VAL A 243 0.81 4.45 10.72
N VAL A 244 1.51 3.41 10.30
CA VAL A 244 2.30 2.52 11.16
C VAL A 244 3.74 2.47 10.64
N ASP A 245 4.69 2.61 11.56
CA ASP A 245 6.11 2.50 11.26
C ASP A 245 6.60 1.09 11.58
N HIS A 246 7.22 0.46 10.59
CA HIS A 246 7.84 -0.85 10.76
C HIS A 246 9.10 -0.96 9.92
N GLU A 247 10.22 -1.38 10.55
CA GLU A 247 11.53 -1.58 9.90
C GLU A 247 11.95 -0.41 8.99
N GLU A 248 11.90 0.81 9.52
CA GLU A 248 12.27 2.03 8.78
C GLU A 248 11.38 2.32 7.54
N VAL A 249 10.16 1.78 7.52
CA VAL A 249 9.17 2.04 6.48
C VAL A 249 7.87 2.52 7.11
N HIS A 250 7.28 3.57 6.52
CA HIS A 250 5.92 4.02 6.83
C HIS A 250 4.91 3.23 6.01
N TYR A 251 3.87 2.75 6.64
CA TYR A 251 2.75 2.07 6.01
C TYR A 251 1.43 2.74 6.36
N ALA A 252 0.54 2.87 5.39
CA ALA A 252 -0.87 3.10 5.64
C ALA A 252 -1.53 1.74 5.90
N SER A 253 -1.91 1.47 7.13
CA SER A 253 -2.45 0.17 7.56
C SER A 253 -3.94 0.25 7.87
N ALA A 254 -4.65 -0.82 7.58
CA ALA A 254 -6.00 -1.06 8.04
C ALA A 254 -6.19 -2.52 8.43
N ARG A 255 -6.99 -2.76 9.50
CA ARG A 255 -7.36 -4.08 9.99
C ARG A 255 -8.86 -4.19 10.09
N ILE A 256 -9.47 -5.07 9.31
CA ILE A 256 -10.91 -5.27 9.24
C ILE A 256 -11.25 -6.69 9.68
N ARG A 257 -12.13 -6.82 10.66
CA ARG A 257 -12.69 -8.12 11.05
C ARG A 257 -13.67 -8.58 9.97
N ALA A 258 -13.67 -9.88 9.66
CA ALA A 258 -14.67 -10.49 8.82
C ALA A 258 -16.08 -10.22 9.38
N PRO A 259 -17.01 -9.73 8.54
CA PRO A 259 -18.32 -9.30 9.02
C PRO A 259 -19.26 -10.47 9.40
N GLY A 260 -18.91 -11.70 9.03
CA GLY A 260 -19.78 -12.85 9.13
C GLY A 260 -20.72 -12.91 7.92
N TYR A 261 -20.27 -13.56 6.85
CA TYR A 261 -21.07 -13.71 5.63
C TYR A 261 -22.39 -14.45 5.90
N ARG A 262 -23.49 -13.94 5.37
CA ARG A 262 -24.82 -14.53 5.55
C ARG A 262 -25.61 -14.44 4.27
N GLU A 263 -25.85 -15.59 3.67
CA GLU A 263 -26.68 -15.72 2.49
C GLU A 263 -28.12 -16.15 2.84
N PHE A 264 -28.31 -16.76 4.01
CA PHE A 264 -29.58 -17.40 4.38
C PHE A 264 -30.39 -16.62 5.41
N LYS A 265 -31.70 -16.85 5.38
CA LYS A 265 -32.65 -16.17 6.25
C LYS A 265 -32.51 -16.53 7.74
N ARG A 266 -31.86 -17.65 8.10
CA ARG A 266 -31.64 -18.09 9.48
C ARG A 266 -30.19 -17.97 9.88
N GLN A 267 -29.98 -17.53 11.11
CA GLN A 267 -28.67 -17.45 11.69
C GLN A 267 -28.17 -18.85 12.09
N ASP A 268 -27.09 -19.32 11.50
CA ASP A 268 -26.48 -20.62 11.76
C ASP A 268 -25.30 -20.56 12.75
N GLY A 269 -24.98 -19.37 13.26
CA GLY A 269 -23.89 -19.15 14.21
C GLY A 269 -22.52 -19.02 13.56
N TYR A 270 -22.46 -18.82 12.22
CA TYR A 270 -21.19 -18.61 11.53
C TYR A 270 -20.46 -17.38 12.06
N ASP A 271 -19.24 -17.56 12.53
CA ASP A 271 -18.26 -16.54 12.88
C ASP A 271 -16.86 -17.17 12.80
N ASN A 272 -15.97 -16.63 11.98
CA ASN A 272 -14.64 -17.19 11.79
C ASN A 272 -13.54 -16.47 12.60
N GLY A 273 -13.83 -15.29 13.16
CA GLY A 273 -12.90 -14.51 13.97
C GLY A 273 -11.68 -13.97 13.21
N VAL A 274 -11.61 -14.12 11.90
CA VAL A 274 -10.48 -13.70 11.06
C VAL A 274 -10.54 -12.21 10.79
N HIS A 275 -9.36 -11.59 10.69
CA HIS A 275 -9.19 -10.21 10.27
C HIS A 275 -8.34 -10.16 9.02
N ALA A 276 -8.74 -9.34 8.06
CA ALA A 276 -7.88 -8.95 6.94
C ALA A 276 -7.08 -7.70 7.31
N VAL A 277 -5.80 -7.72 7.00
CA VAL A 277 -4.88 -6.59 7.20
C VAL A 277 -4.30 -6.22 5.85
N PHE A 278 -4.35 -4.94 5.54
CA PHE A 278 -3.66 -4.34 4.41
C PHE A 278 -2.73 -3.25 4.90
N ALA A 279 -1.48 -3.26 4.45
CA ALA A 279 -0.50 -2.23 4.76
C ALA A 279 0.18 -1.78 3.46
N VAL A 280 -0.27 -0.63 2.93
CA VAL A 280 0.29 0.01 1.73
C VAL A 280 1.52 0.79 2.12
N ARG A 281 2.63 0.56 1.44
CA ARG A 281 3.88 1.24 1.69
C ARG A 281 3.79 2.70 1.27
N LEU A 282 4.07 3.62 2.20
CA LEU A 282 4.11 5.07 1.95
C LEU A 282 5.51 5.56 1.59
N GLY A 283 6.54 4.92 2.12
CA GLY A 283 7.94 5.28 1.90
C GLY A 283 8.84 4.72 2.98
N SER A 284 10.16 4.74 2.75
CA SER A 284 11.13 4.34 3.77
C SER A 284 11.33 5.49 4.76
N LEU A 285 11.34 5.15 6.04
CA LEU A 285 11.98 5.91 7.10
C LEU A 285 13.50 5.89 6.82
N ASP A 286 13.94 6.65 5.84
CA ASP A 286 15.36 6.88 5.71
C ASP A 286 15.80 7.73 6.90
N ARG A 287 16.33 7.10 7.96
CA ARG A 287 16.87 7.83 9.13
C ARG A 287 17.95 8.81 8.71
N ARG A 288 18.62 8.57 7.58
CA ARG A 288 19.48 9.56 6.95
C ARG A 288 18.66 10.67 6.30
N ARG A 289 17.47 10.38 5.77
CA ARG A 289 16.52 11.40 5.27
C ARG A 289 15.73 12.07 6.39
N ILE A 290 15.38 11.36 7.46
CA ILE A 290 14.78 11.99 8.66
C ILE A 290 15.81 12.90 9.33
N ALA A 291 17.07 12.49 9.42
CA ALA A 291 18.16 13.40 9.82
C ALA A 291 18.29 14.59 8.85
N HIS A 292 17.86 14.47 7.60
CA HIS A 292 17.81 15.57 6.63
C HIS A 292 16.46 16.31 6.59
N HIS A 293 15.34 15.69 7.03
CA HIS A 293 14.03 16.35 7.16
C HIS A 293 13.84 17.03 8.51
N ASP A 294 14.46 16.51 9.57
CA ASP A 294 14.51 17.16 10.88
C ASP A 294 15.59 18.27 10.94
N ILE A 295 16.36 18.47 9.88
CA ILE A 295 17.24 19.61 9.76
C ILE A 295 16.38 20.78 9.28
N ALA A 296 15.97 21.63 10.20
CA ALA A 296 15.39 22.91 9.87
C ALA A 296 16.48 23.75 9.19
N LEU A 297 16.24 24.10 7.94
CA LEU A 297 17.13 24.97 7.19
C LEU A 297 16.70 26.43 7.44
N GLN A 298 17.63 27.24 7.88
CA GLN A 298 17.42 28.68 8.08
C GLN A 298 18.37 29.47 7.20
N ALA A 299 17.90 30.61 6.76
CA ALA A 299 18.79 31.55 6.11
C ALA A 299 19.81 32.09 7.13
N LEU A 300 21.05 32.15 6.73
CA LEU A 300 22.09 32.89 7.47
C LEU A 300 21.66 34.36 7.64
N VAL A 301 21.99 34.95 8.80
CA VAL A 301 21.68 36.34 9.03
C VAL A 301 22.42 37.19 8.00
N SER A 302 21.68 37.85 7.12
CA SER A 302 22.20 38.71 6.10
C SER A 302 22.47 40.10 6.67
N ARG A 303 23.59 40.67 6.27
CA ARG A 303 23.93 42.10 6.53
C ARG A 303 23.19 43.06 5.58
N HIS A 304 22.74 42.53 4.43
CA HIS A 304 22.06 43.27 3.36
C HIS A 304 20.58 42.91 3.33
N ARG A 305 19.82 43.30 4.35
CA ARG A 305 18.38 42.97 4.47
C ARG A 305 17.51 43.46 3.32
N ASP A 306 17.96 44.47 2.59
CA ASP A 306 17.22 45.06 1.48
C ASP A 306 17.47 44.33 0.13
N GLU A 307 18.42 43.38 0.10
CA GLU A 307 18.79 42.60 -1.11
C GLU A 307 18.48 41.11 -0.97
N LEU A 308 17.60 40.75 -0.02
CA LEU A 308 17.20 39.35 0.19
C LEU A 308 16.42 38.85 -1.00
N GLN A 309 16.77 37.64 -1.47
CA GLN A 309 16.07 36.93 -2.51
C GLN A 309 15.54 35.62 -1.96
N GLU A 310 14.29 35.29 -2.31
CA GLU A 310 13.63 34.05 -1.89
C GLU A 310 14.00 32.88 -2.81
N TYR A 311 14.32 31.74 -2.20
CA TYR A 311 14.65 30.50 -2.89
C TYR A 311 13.81 29.33 -2.38
N ALA A 312 13.17 28.61 -3.29
CA ALA A 312 12.48 27.36 -2.99
C ALA A 312 13.47 26.19 -3.01
N LEU A 313 13.64 25.51 -1.88
CA LEU A 313 14.56 24.41 -1.69
C LEU A 313 13.85 23.07 -1.89
N PHE A 314 14.47 22.17 -2.64
CA PHE A 314 13.92 20.86 -2.95
C PHE A 314 15.01 19.79 -3.06
N HIS A 315 14.60 18.53 -3.07
CA HIS A 315 15.49 17.37 -3.19
C HIS A 315 15.22 16.57 -4.47
N VAL A 316 16.29 16.07 -5.07
CA VAL A 316 16.25 15.06 -6.13
C VAL A 316 17.34 14.04 -5.85
N GLY A 317 16.98 12.80 -5.54
CA GLY A 317 17.91 11.81 -5.01
C GLY A 317 18.50 12.26 -3.67
N ALA A 318 19.81 12.16 -3.55
CA ALA A 318 20.55 12.66 -2.38
C ALA A 318 20.92 14.16 -2.50
N GLY A 319 20.65 14.79 -3.65
CA GLY A 319 21.03 16.18 -3.93
C GLY A 319 20.02 17.17 -3.33
N ARG A 320 20.56 18.31 -2.86
CA ARG A 320 19.79 19.48 -2.40
C ARG A 320 19.94 20.59 -3.42
N TYR A 321 18.80 21.10 -3.86
CA TYR A 321 18.73 22.09 -4.91
C TYR A 321 17.82 23.24 -4.52
N ALA A 322 18.01 24.37 -5.18
CA ALA A 322 17.15 25.54 -5.01
C ALA A 322 16.82 26.18 -6.36
N LEU A 323 15.66 26.81 -6.43
CA LEU A 323 15.24 27.70 -7.51
C LEU A 323 14.80 29.04 -6.92
N PRO A 324 14.98 30.16 -7.65
CA PRO A 324 14.35 31.42 -7.22
C PRO A 324 12.83 31.20 -7.05
N ALA A 325 12.29 31.61 -5.90
CA ALA A 325 10.86 31.41 -5.61
C ALA A 325 9.97 32.15 -6.62
N ALA A 326 10.43 33.23 -7.19
CA ALA A 326 9.74 33.97 -8.25
C ALA A 326 9.48 33.14 -9.53
N CYS A 327 10.25 32.07 -9.75
CA CYS A 327 10.05 31.14 -10.86
C CYS A 327 9.02 30.04 -10.54
N VAL A 328 8.59 29.88 -9.29
CA VAL A 328 7.67 28.81 -8.86
C VAL A 328 6.29 29.37 -8.65
N VAL A 329 5.32 28.91 -9.45
CA VAL A 329 3.91 29.30 -9.34
C VAL A 329 3.21 28.55 -8.22
N GLU A 330 3.36 27.22 -8.23
CA GLU A 330 2.79 26.32 -7.24
C GLU A 330 3.54 24.98 -7.18
N ALA A 331 3.27 24.21 -6.16
CA ALA A 331 3.70 22.82 -6.03
C ALA A 331 2.50 21.90 -6.06
N ARG A 332 2.52 20.85 -6.89
CA ARG A 332 1.42 19.91 -7.07
C ARG A 332 1.88 18.47 -6.91
N THR A 333 0.93 17.58 -6.59
CA THR A 333 1.17 16.13 -6.70
C THR A 333 1.40 15.74 -8.15
N ARG A 334 1.98 14.58 -8.37
CA ARG A 334 2.11 13.94 -9.67
C ARG A 334 0.75 13.51 -10.27
N GLU A 335 -0.32 13.64 -9.54
CA GLU A 335 -1.67 13.24 -9.98
C GLU A 335 -2.09 14.01 -11.22
N GLY A 336 -2.62 13.29 -12.24
CA GLY A 336 -2.96 13.88 -13.53
C GLY A 336 -1.77 14.05 -14.50
N LEU A 337 -0.56 13.61 -14.12
CA LEU A 337 0.58 13.58 -15.02
C LEU A 337 0.38 12.48 -16.07
N VAL A 338 0.16 12.87 -17.31
CA VAL A 338 0.04 11.95 -18.44
C VAL A 338 1.43 11.68 -19.01
N ILE A 339 1.86 10.41 -18.98
CA ILE A 339 3.13 10.00 -19.60
C ILE A 339 2.98 10.09 -21.12
N ALA A 340 3.82 10.90 -21.75
CA ALA A 340 3.81 11.08 -23.20
C ALA A 340 5.24 10.90 -23.75
N PRO A 341 5.42 10.21 -24.90
CA PRO A 341 6.71 10.07 -25.57
C PRO A 341 7.05 11.38 -26.30
N LEU A 342 7.64 12.33 -25.57
CA LEU A 342 7.91 13.69 -26.07
C LEU A 342 9.30 13.86 -26.71
N GLY A 343 9.97 12.79 -27.11
CA GLY A 343 11.27 12.84 -27.83
C GLY A 343 12.47 13.33 -27.01
N ASN A 344 12.29 13.69 -25.73
CA ASN A 344 13.35 14.11 -24.82
C ASN A 344 13.42 13.15 -23.62
N ALA A 345 14.57 12.50 -23.42
CA ALA A 345 14.78 11.51 -22.37
C ALA A 345 14.55 12.07 -20.93
N ALA A 346 14.66 13.38 -20.74
CA ALA A 346 14.43 14.03 -19.45
C ALA A 346 12.95 14.31 -19.15
N MET A 347 12.05 14.12 -20.11
CA MET A 347 10.61 14.43 -19.94
C MET A 347 9.92 13.36 -19.07
N ALA A 348 9.08 13.82 -18.12
CA ALA A 348 8.19 12.97 -17.34
C ALA A 348 6.81 12.79 -18.00
N GLY A 349 6.30 13.82 -18.70
CA GLY A 349 5.00 13.81 -19.32
C GLY A 349 4.38 15.21 -19.48
N LEU A 350 3.05 15.27 -19.51
CA LEU A 350 2.24 16.47 -19.59
C LEU A 350 1.34 16.58 -18.35
N LEU A 351 1.13 17.79 -17.83
CA LEU A 351 0.27 18.06 -16.69
C LEU A 351 -0.69 19.20 -16.99
N GLU A 352 -1.95 19.04 -16.62
CA GLU A 352 -2.93 20.12 -16.65
C GLU A 352 -2.79 21.00 -15.41
N VAL A 353 -2.66 22.31 -15.61
CA VAL A 353 -2.46 23.31 -14.57
C VAL A 353 -3.46 24.45 -14.74
N PRO A 354 -4.12 24.93 -13.67
CA PRO A 354 -4.96 26.11 -13.74
C PRO A 354 -4.18 27.35 -14.17
N ASP A 355 -4.75 28.14 -15.08
CA ASP A 355 -4.22 29.41 -15.56
C ASP A 355 -5.37 30.44 -15.54
N GLY A 356 -5.64 31.00 -14.37
CA GLY A 356 -6.78 31.86 -14.11
C GLY A 356 -8.12 31.08 -14.21
N ARG A 357 -8.97 31.42 -15.20
CA ARG A 357 -10.24 30.72 -15.49
C ARG A 357 -10.09 29.59 -16.52
N ALA A 358 -8.93 29.41 -17.08
CA ALA A 358 -8.60 28.40 -18.08
C ALA A 358 -7.70 27.30 -17.49
N THR A 359 -7.58 26.19 -18.20
CA THR A 359 -6.63 25.12 -17.92
C THR A 359 -5.56 25.14 -19.00
N ARG A 360 -4.30 25.01 -18.59
CA ARG A 360 -3.15 24.93 -19.48
C ARG A 360 -2.45 23.59 -19.33
N VAL A 361 -2.11 22.97 -20.44
CA VAL A 361 -1.26 21.78 -20.46
C VAL A 361 0.20 22.24 -20.50
N VAL A 362 0.98 21.81 -19.52
CA VAL A 362 2.41 22.13 -19.41
C VAL A 362 3.27 20.87 -19.50
N PRO A 363 4.42 20.92 -20.19
CA PRO A 363 5.38 19.83 -20.20
C PRO A 363 6.10 19.72 -18.85
N VAL A 364 6.32 18.50 -18.38
CA VAL A 364 6.96 18.21 -17.08
C VAL A 364 8.30 17.52 -17.30
N LEU A 365 9.39 18.11 -16.80
CA LEU A 365 10.71 17.51 -16.73
C LEU A 365 10.84 16.62 -15.49
N CYS A 366 11.47 15.46 -15.64
CA CYS A 366 11.84 14.59 -14.52
C CYS A 366 13.19 15.02 -13.94
N GLY A 367 13.22 15.54 -12.71
CA GLY A 367 14.43 16.00 -12.05
C GLY A 367 15.50 14.91 -11.95
N ARG A 368 15.13 13.68 -11.66
CA ARG A 368 16.08 12.56 -11.60
C ARG A 368 16.77 12.31 -12.94
N ARG A 369 16.02 12.29 -14.04
CA ARG A 369 16.58 12.14 -15.39
C ARG A 369 17.36 13.37 -15.81
N PHE A 370 16.90 14.54 -15.43
CA PHE A 370 17.60 15.80 -15.70
C PHE A 370 18.99 15.85 -15.08
N PHE A 371 19.13 15.31 -13.85
CA PHE A 371 20.42 15.21 -13.14
C PHE A 371 21.18 13.90 -13.42
N GLY A 372 20.75 13.09 -14.39
CA GLY A 372 21.46 11.86 -14.78
C GLY A 372 21.40 10.74 -13.74
N LEU A 373 20.39 10.73 -12.87
CA LEU A 373 20.22 9.69 -11.87
C LEU A 373 19.51 8.46 -12.49
N ASN A 374 20.16 7.30 -12.42
CA ASN A 374 19.74 6.06 -13.10
C ASN A 374 18.54 5.33 -12.48
N TYR A 375 17.90 5.87 -11.45
CA TYR A 375 16.74 5.25 -10.83
C TYR A 375 15.46 5.96 -11.27
N PRO A 376 14.49 5.23 -11.89
CA PRO A 376 13.19 5.81 -12.16
C PRO A 376 12.53 6.26 -10.85
N PRO A 377 11.75 7.35 -10.84
CA PRO A 377 10.93 7.68 -9.70
C PRO A 377 10.02 6.49 -9.41
N ARG A 378 9.94 6.05 -8.15
CA ARG A 378 8.96 5.03 -7.75
C ARG A 378 7.57 5.51 -8.14
N THR A 379 6.73 4.63 -8.64
CA THR A 379 5.34 4.93 -8.99
C THR A 379 4.65 5.51 -7.76
N GLY A 380 4.21 6.77 -7.83
CA GLY A 380 3.47 7.44 -6.76
C GLY A 380 4.23 8.57 -6.04
N ASP A 381 5.56 8.58 -6.00
CA ASP A 381 6.34 9.57 -5.28
C ASP A 381 6.71 10.78 -6.16
N GLY A 382 6.69 11.98 -5.56
CA GLY A 382 7.20 13.20 -6.12
C GLY A 382 6.21 14.37 -6.14
N VAL A 383 6.78 15.56 -6.23
CA VAL A 383 6.08 16.84 -6.33
C VAL A 383 6.47 17.51 -7.64
N VAL A 384 5.50 18.03 -8.36
CA VAL A 384 5.74 18.84 -9.55
C VAL A 384 5.77 20.31 -9.13
N LEU A 385 6.94 20.93 -9.23
CA LEU A 385 7.08 22.40 -9.17
C LEU A 385 6.60 22.97 -10.49
N VAL A 386 5.52 23.73 -10.48
CA VAL A 386 5.02 24.44 -11.65
C VAL A 386 5.82 25.72 -11.80
N LEU A 387 6.44 25.87 -12.97
CA LEU A 387 7.38 26.96 -13.23
C LEU A 387 6.77 28.00 -14.18
N ALA A 388 7.11 29.26 -13.91
CA ALA A 388 6.83 30.40 -14.79
C ALA A 388 8.14 31.08 -15.21
N ASP A 389 8.08 31.84 -16.30
CA ASP A 389 9.12 32.76 -16.68
C ASP A 389 9.18 33.90 -15.65
N PRO A 390 10.37 34.22 -15.11
CA PRO A 390 10.51 35.34 -14.17
C PRO A 390 10.00 36.68 -14.71
N SER A 391 10.02 36.85 -16.04
CA SER A 391 9.48 38.07 -16.70
C SER A 391 7.96 38.07 -16.77
N GLN A 392 7.30 36.92 -16.60
CA GLN A 392 5.84 36.76 -16.60
C GLN A 392 5.40 35.92 -15.38
N PRO A 393 5.56 36.45 -14.18
CA PRO A 393 5.27 35.70 -12.94
C PRO A 393 3.80 35.29 -12.87
N GLY A 394 3.56 34.06 -12.43
CA GLY A 394 2.23 33.51 -12.26
C GLY A 394 1.65 32.78 -13.47
N ARG A 395 2.29 32.84 -14.66
CA ARG A 395 1.84 32.09 -15.84
C ARG A 395 2.54 30.75 -15.97
N PRO A 396 1.84 29.62 -15.77
CA PRO A 396 2.45 28.29 -15.84
C PRO A 396 3.00 27.99 -17.24
N ILE A 397 4.23 27.53 -17.35
CA ILE A 397 4.88 27.23 -18.63
C ILE A 397 5.58 25.87 -18.66
N ALA A 398 5.98 25.34 -17.51
CA ALA A 398 6.63 24.05 -17.38
C ALA A 398 6.37 23.45 -16.00
N GLY A 399 6.56 22.15 -15.86
CA GLY A 399 6.64 21.45 -14.59
C GLY A 399 8.04 20.85 -14.37
N PHE A 400 8.49 20.77 -13.15
CA PHE A 400 9.72 20.10 -12.76
C PHE A 400 9.42 19.10 -11.64
N LEU A 401 9.45 17.80 -11.95
CA LEU A 401 9.16 16.73 -11.03
C LEU A 401 10.37 16.47 -10.12
N VAL A 402 10.21 16.74 -8.84
CA VAL A 402 11.20 16.56 -7.78
C VAL A 402 10.73 15.54 -6.75
N ASP A 403 11.65 15.02 -5.95
CA ASP A 403 11.29 14.02 -4.94
C ASP A 403 10.56 14.65 -3.75
N HIS A 404 11.00 15.84 -3.34
CA HIS A 404 10.45 16.54 -2.18
C HIS A 404 10.80 18.05 -2.22
N VAL A 405 9.88 18.88 -1.70
CA VAL A 405 10.10 20.31 -1.49
C VAL A 405 10.27 20.55 0.02
N SER A 406 11.36 21.19 0.42
CA SER A 406 11.72 21.38 1.83
C SER A 406 11.12 22.64 2.43
N THR A 407 11.52 23.79 1.90
CA THR A 407 11.18 25.11 2.46
C THR A 407 11.47 26.22 1.45
N VAL A 408 11.07 27.45 1.78
CA VAL A 408 11.48 28.66 1.08
C VAL A 408 12.30 29.52 2.06
N LEU A 409 13.46 29.99 1.63
CA LEU A 409 14.36 30.80 2.45
C LEU A 409 14.69 32.14 1.76
N ASP A 410 14.80 33.18 2.57
CA ASP A 410 15.36 34.49 2.19
C ASP A 410 16.87 34.42 2.32
N VAL A 411 17.62 34.59 1.23
CA VAL A 411 19.06 34.46 1.21
C VAL A 411 19.67 35.75 0.67
N GLY A 412 20.64 36.32 1.40
CA GLY A 412 21.39 37.49 0.97
C GLY A 412 22.46 37.12 -0.05
N PRO A 413 22.89 38.08 -0.87
CA PRO A 413 23.89 37.87 -1.92
C PRO A 413 25.24 37.36 -1.39
N GLU A 414 25.61 37.72 -0.17
CA GLU A 414 26.85 37.27 0.49
C GLU A 414 26.90 35.78 0.79
N HIS A 415 25.73 35.10 0.79
CA HIS A 415 25.60 33.66 1.02
C HIS A 415 25.53 32.84 -0.27
N LEU A 416 25.62 33.54 -1.42
CA LEU A 416 25.72 32.94 -2.74
C LEU A 416 27.22 32.85 -3.14
N GLN A 417 27.65 31.64 -3.43
CA GLN A 417 29.01 31.39 -3.93
C GLN A 417 28.94 30.98 -5.40
N ALA A 418 29.76 31.56 -6.23
CA ALA A 418 29.86 31.14 -7.63
C ALA A 418 30.24 29.66 -7.69
N ALA A 419 29.56 28.91 -8.54
CA ALA A 419 29.91 27.52 -8.75
C ALA A 419 31.30 27.40 -9.38
N PRO A 420 32.18 26.52 -8.84
CA PRO A 420 33.50 26.27 -9.45
C PRO A 420 33.38 25.90 -10.92
N GLU A 421 34.32 26.38 -11.74
CA GLU A 421 34.26 26.21 -13.20
C GLU A 421 34.20 24.74 -13.64
N GLY A 422 34.94 23.85 -12.96
CA GLY A 422 34.91 22.44 -13.19
C GLY A 422 33.52 21.78 -12.90
N LEU A 423 32.76 22.30 -11.93
CA LEU A 423 31.42 21.83 -11.66
C LEU A 423 30.41 22.31 -12.71
N ARG A 424 30.54 23.53 -13.22
CA ARG A 424 29.67 24.09 -14.27
C ARG A 424 29.80 23.35 -15.59
N LEU A 425 30.98 22.85 -15.91
CA LEU A 425 31.21 22.03 -17.12
C LEU A 425 30.43 20.70 -17.08
N HIS A 426 30.29 20.10 -15.90
CA HIS A 426 29.58 18.81 -15.72
C HIS A 426 28.11 18.97 -15.35
N ALA A 427 27.70 20.14 -14.84
CA ALA A 427 26.35 20.48 -14.44
C ALA A 427 25.94 21.86 -14.97
N PRO A 428 25.66 22.02 -16.25
CA PRO A 428 25.40 23.32 -16.91
C PRO A 428 24.21 24.09 -16.32
N ALA A 429 23.32 23.42 -15.61
CA ALA A 429 22.21 24.05 -14.90
C ALA A 429 22.61 24.62 -13.54
N LEU A 430 23.80 24.36 -13.03
CA LEU A 430 24.28 24.87 -11.75
C LEU A 430 24.73 26.34 -11.89
N LYS A 431 23.96 27.25 -11.28
CA LYS A 431 24.23 28.68 -11.30
C LYS A 431 25.19 29.10 -10.18
N ALA A 432 24.90 28.67 -8.96
CA ALA A 432 25.63 29.03 -7.75
C ALA A 432 25.43 27.97 -6.66
N LEU A 433 26.15 28.15 -5.55
CA LEU A 433 25.97 27.40 -4.32
C LEU A 433 25.40 28.33 -3.25
N LEU A 434 24.29 27.94 -2.60
CA LEU A 434 23.74 28.63 -1.45
C LEU A 434 24.32 28.02 -0.18
N ARG A 435 24.81 28.86 0.72
CA ARG A 435 25.13 28.44 2.09
C ARG A 435 23.90 28.67 2.98
N VAL A 436 23.48 27.67 3.72
CA VAL A 436 22.32 27.70 4.63
C VAL A 436 22.70 27.10 5.98
N GLU A 437 22.14 27.63 7.05
CA GLU A 437 22.27 27.05 8.39
C GLU A 437 21.37 25.82 8.49
N ALA A 438 21.87 24.82 9.18
CA ALA A 438 21.17 23.56 9.41
C ALA A 438 21.00 23.35 10.92
N PHE A 439 19.78 22.96 11.32
CA PHE A 439 19.42 22.67 12.71
C PHE A 439 18.74 21.32 12.78
N SER A 440 19.20 20.49 13.70
CA SER A 440 18.56 19.20 14.05
C SER A 440 18.00 19.25 15.47
N ALA A 441 17.31 18.19 15.88
CA ALA A 441 16.88 18.00 17.26
C ALA A 441 18.06 18.01 18.27
N ARG A 442 19.30 17.84 17.77
CA ARG A 442 20.54 17.89 18.58
C ARG A 442 21.18 19.28 18.63
N GLY A 443 20.64 20.27 17.92
CA GLY A 443 21.14 21.64 17.85
C GLY A 443 21.62 22.03 16.46
N ARG A 444 22.51 23.05 16.40
CA ARG A 444 23.08 23.56 15.15
C ARG A 444 24.00 22.51 14.52
N GLU A 445 23.76 22.21 13.28
CA GLU A 445 24.62 21.37 12.43
C GLU A 445 25.60 22.23 11.62
N PRO A 446 26.62 21.66 10.98
CA PRO A 446 27.45 22.37 10.03
C PRO A 446 26.63 23.00 8.90
N ASP A 447 27.00 24.18 8.47
CA ASP A 447 26.35 24.86 7.35
C ASP A 447 26.34 23.97 6.11
N LEU A 448 25.21 23.94 5.42
CA LEU A 448 25.03 23.14 4.23
C LEU A 448 25.13 23.96 2.96
N LEU A 449 25.65 23.33 1.91
CA LEU A 449 25.67 23.91 0.57
C LEU A 449 24.50 23.31 -0.23
N VAL A 450 23.67 24.19 -0.76
CA VAL A 450 22.52 23.87 -1.62
C VAL A 450 22.84 24.34 -3.04
N GLN A 451 22.58 23.54 -4.03
CA GLN A 451 22.86 23.83 -5.43
C GLN A 451 21.75 24.72 -6.02
N LEU A 452 22.07 25.95 -6.36
CA LEU A 452 21.15 26.85 -7.05
C LEU A 452 21.12 26.53 -8.54
N ILE A 453 19.95 26.15 -9.02
CA ILE A 453 19.71 25.80 -10.42
C ILE A 453 19.25 27.04 -11.19
N ASP A 454 19.77 27.19 -12.38
CA ASP A 454 19.29 28.19 -13.32
C ASP A 454 17.92 27.77 -13.91
N ALA A 455 16.89 28.50 -13.51
CA ALA A 455 15.53 28.23 -13.98
C ALA A 455 15.43 28.35 -15.51
N GLN A 456 16.20 29.24 -16.14
CA GLN A 456 16.21 29.43 -17.59
C GLN A 456 16.64 28.15 -18.31
N VAL A 457 17.66 27.44 -17.81
CA VAL A 457 18.10 26.16 -18.38
C VAL A 457 16.99 25.10 -18.34
N LEU A 458 16.16 25.08 -17.28
CA LEU A 458 14.99 24.18 -17.22
C LEU A 458 13.94 24.59 -18.27
N LEU A 459 13.67 25.89 -18.37
CA LEU A 459 12.67 26.42 -19.31
C LEU A 459 13.10 26.23 -20.77
N ASP A 460 14.37 26.36 -21.10
CA ASP A 460 14.91 26.16 -22.43
C ASP A 460 14.80 24.69 -22.88
N ARG A 461 14.90 23.74 -21.92
CA ARG A 461 14.71 22.31 -22.22
C ARG A 461 13.29 21.96 -22.67
N VAL A 462 12.30 22.75 -22.29
CA VAL A 462 10.90 22.57 -22.67
C VAL A 462 10.46 23.52 -23.80
N ALA A 463 11.26 24.51 -24.12
CA ALA A 463 10.96 25.52 -25.15
C ALA A 463 10.58 24.92 -26.52
N PRO A 464 11.24 23.87 -27.03
CA PRO A 464 10.88 23.24 -28.30
C PRO A 464 9.46 22.65 -28.33
N LEU A 465 8.89 22.32 -27.17
CA LEU A 465 7.55 21.72 -27.02
C LEU A 465 6.44 22.77 -26.89
N ARG A 466 6.79 24.06 -26.83
CA ARG A 466 5.84 25.19 -26.74
C ARG A 466 5.36 25.67 -28.09
N ALA A 467 5.96 25.25 -29.20
CA ALA A 467 5.50 25.61 -30.52
C ALA A 467 4.06 25.05 -30.70
N PRO A 468 3.09 25.86 -31.17
CA PRO A 468 1.75 25.38 -31.45
C PRO A 468 1.87 24.21 -32.42
N LEU A 469 1.33 23.04 -32.04
CA LEU A 469 1.13 21.92 -32.94
C LEU A 469 0.31 22.49 -34.13
N ARG A 470 0.97 22.75 -35.27
CA ARG A 470 0.27 22.96 -36.52
C ARG A 470 -0.37 21.62 -36.86
N VAL A 471 -1.65 21.49 -36.54
CA VAL A 471 -2.47 20.43 -37.07
C VAL A 471 -2.47 20.70 -38.58
N ALA A 472 -1.78 19.86 -39.32
CA ALA A 472 -1.92 19.85 -40.79
C ALA A 472 -3.36 19.49 -41.10
N ALA A 473 -4.04 20.39 -41.84
CA ALA A 473 -5.39 20.23 -42.32
C ALA A 473 -5.49 19.08 -43.33
#